data_2bd14a6af70a2a8ac10426374ce1fe65
#
_entry.id   2bd14a6af70a2a8ac10426374ce1fe65
#
_cell.length_a   1.000
_cell.length_b   1.000
_cell.length_c   1.000
_cell.angle_alpha   90.00
_cell.angle_beta   90.00
_cell.angle_gamma   90.00
#
_symmetry.space_group_name_H-M   'P 1'
#
loop_
_entity.id
_entity.type
_entity.pdbx_description
1 polymer ?
#
loop_
_entity_poly.entity_id
_entity_poly.type
_entity_poly.pdbx_seq_one_letter_code
_entity_poly.pdbx_strand_id
1 'polypeptide(L)'
;MLMSPRPLVAKDEIFGIFDAMRIKHPHHEDAVAIFETLRNRKKSFPNAQQTAGCLFAGSCSGKTTTVKWYIEKILLPEWLASQPAHPEVEMEVLLRMQTLGLHVELSGETTMSGLMSDFLEALDDPDPHRGTVKQRRFRVEKALKRRGYQIIFLDETQHLKTQTNAGPIGRQDDATSVQNTLKRWVKRWPIIFVGTQHAERVVFEHQVQTRTNPPIHFGPLHFSREQDAKIVIEFCGRLALKIVQHGILDESPEILAGGDVPLCLNIASKGRLGLITIIVRMALEYAVGSGLRELRREHLEKAVTNYSLRIGLCSYNPFTKGPHLMPSIEEFANDNSIELV
;
A
#
# COMPACT_ATOMS: atom_id res chain seq x y z
N MET A 1 10.17 43.04 5.19
CA MET A 1 11.00 42.11 5.98
C MET A 1 11.19 40.86 5.14
N LEU A 2 12.30 40.72 4.42
CA LEU A 2 12.63 39.52 3.64
C LEU A 2 12.85 38.40 4.65
N MET A 3 11.95 37.41 4.72
CA MET A 3 12.17 36.20 5.50
C MET A 3 13.45 35.54 5.01
N SER A 4 14.37 35.26 5.93
CA SER A 4 15.54 34.45 5.62
C SER A 4 15.09 33.13 5.00
N PRO A 5 15.72 32.69 3.90
CA PRO A 5 15.32 31.43 3.26
C PRO A 5 15.46 30.31 4.28
N ARG A 6 14.42 29.46 4.39
CA ARG A 6 14.49 28.25 5.24
C ARG A 6 15.69 27.40 4.82
N PRO A 7 16.38 26.75 5.77
CA PRO A 7 17.41 25.79 5.41
C PRO A 7 16.83 24.74 4.50
N LEU A 8 17.55 24.37 3.42
CA LEU A 8 17.14 23.28 2.55
C LEU A 8 17.11 21.98 3.36
N VAL A 9 16.05 21.19 3.12
CA VAL A 9 16.01 19.80 3.58
C VAL A 9 17.24 19.08 3.02
N ALA A 10 17.97 18.35 3.85
CA ALA A 10 19.13 17.59 3.39
C ALA A 10 18.69 16.47 2.45
N LYS A 11 19.53 16.13 1.46
CA LYS A 11 19.23 15.07 0.50
C LYS A 11 18.77 13.77 1.15
N ASP A 12 19.42 13.38 2.25
CA ASP A 12 19.16 12.14 2.96
C ASP A 12 17.83 12.16 3.74
N GLU A 13 17.29 13.35 4.06
CA GLU A 13 15.99 13.51 4.72
C GLU A 13 14.83 13.35 3.74
N ILE A 14 15.04 13.60 2.43
CA ILE A 14 14.00 13.50 1.40
C ILE A 14 13.37 12.12 1.39
N PHE A 15 14.16 11.05 1.54
CA PHE A 15 13.65 9.68 1.59
C PHE A 15 12.64 9.49 2.72
N GLY A 16 12.97 9.88 3.94
CA GLY A 16 12.09 9.75 5.11
C GLY A 16 10.80 10.58 4.97
N ILE A 17 10.91 11.81 4.41
CA ILE A 17 9.75 12.66 4.13
C ILE A 17 8.81 11.98 3.14
N PHE A 18 9.34 11.41 2.06
CA PHE A 18 8.53 10.71 1.06
C PHE A 18 7.90 9.43 1.61
N ASP A 19 8.59 8.68 2.47
CA ASP A 19 8.05 7.49 3.13
C ASP A 19 6.86 7.84 4.03
N ALA A 20 6.92 8.96 4.73
CA ALA A 20 5.82 9.47 5.56
C ALA A 20 4.71 10.17 4.74
N MET A 21 4.95 10.54 3.47
CA MET A 21 4.00 11.30 2.65
C MET A 21 2.81 10.45 2.24
N ARG A 22 1.60 11.00 2.36
CA ARG A 22 0.34 10.36 1.97
C ARG A 22 -0.42 11.26 1.01
N ILE A 23 -0.70 10.75 -0.19
CA ILE A 23 -1.41 11.47 -1.25
C ILE A 23 -2.71 10.71 -1.57
N LYS A 24 -3.85 11.38 -1.42
CA LYS A 24 -5.14 10.81 -1.78
C LYS A 24 -5.33 10.77 -3.29
N HIS A 25 -6.01 9.73 -3.76
CA HIS A 25 -6.47 9.57 -5.15
C HIS A 25 -7.76 8.73 -5.15
N PRO A 26 -8.57 8.72 -6.25
CA PRO A 26 -9.87 8.04 -6.26
C PRO A 26 -9.82 6.58 -5.83
N HIS A 27 -8.90 5.77 -6.33
CA HIS A 27 -8.77 4.35 -5.94
C HIS A 27 -8.52 4.19 -4.43
N HIS A 28 -7.83 5.14 -3.80
CA HIS A 28 -7.66 5.17 -2.35
C HIS A 28 -9.01 5.40 -1.64
N GLU A 29 -9.83 6.32 -2.16
CA GLU A 29 -11.15 6.63 -1.59
C GLU A 29 -12.09 5.44 -1.71
N ASP A 30 -12.10 4.74 -2.86
CA ASP A 30 -12.88 3.51 -3.08
C ASP A 30 -12.47 2.40 -2.10
N ALA A 31 -11.15 2.21 -1.90
CA ALA A 31 -10.65 1.24 -0.94
C ALA A 31 -11.12 1.56 0.49
N VAL A 32 -11.01 2.81 0.90
CA VAL A 32 -11.45 3.28 2.22
C VAL A 32 -12.95 3.08 2.41
N ALA A 33 -13.77 3.35 1.40
CA ALA A 33 -15.23 3.12 1.47
C ALA A 33 -15.56 1.63 1.73
N ILE A 34 -14.83 0.71 1.10
CA ILE A 34 -15.00 -0.73 1.34
C ILE A 34 -14.52 -1.10 2.76
N PHE A 35 -13.38 -0.56 3.23
CA PHE A 35 -12.90 -0.80 4.59
C PHE A 35 -13.94 -0.36 5.62
N GLU A 36 -14.51 0.84 5.46
CA GLU A 36 -15.56 1.37 6.32
C GLU A 36 -16.83 0.50 6.28
N THR A 37 -17.24 0.04 5.09
CA THR A 37 -18.41 -0.83 4.96
C THR A 37 -18.24 -2.11 5.76
N LEU A 38 -17.09 -2.78 5.65
CA LEU A 38 -16.79 -4.01 6.37
C LEU A 38 -16.67 -3.77 7.87
N ARG A 39 -16.01 -2.70 8.28
CA ARG A 39 -15.83 -2.31 9.66
C ARG A 39 -17.17 -1.96 10.33
N ASN A 40 -17.99 -1.16 9.67
CA ASN A 40 -19.30 -0.76 10.18
C ASN A 40 -20.24 -1.97 10.34
N ARG A 41 -20.17 -2.93 9.41
CA ARG A 41 -20.89 -4.21 9.58
C ARG A 41 -20.44 -4.95 10.82
N LYS A 42 -19.14 -4.99 11.12
CA LYS A 42 -18.61 -5.61 12.34
C LYS A 42 -19.04 -4.87 13.60
N LYS A 43 -19.07 -3.54 13.57
CA LYS A 43 -19.57 -2.71 14.69
C LYS A 43 -21.06 -2.96 14.97
N SER A 44 -21.89 -2.95 13.93
CA SER A 44 -23.34 -3.10 14.06
C SER A 44 -23.77 -4.53 14.38
N PHE A 45 -23.04 -5.52 13.86
CA PHE A 45 -23.38 -6.94 14.01
C PHE A 45 -22.15 -7.77 14.42
N PRO A 46 -21.62 -7.58 15.65
CA PRO A 46 -20.36 -8.18 16.09
C PRO A 46 -20.36 -9.72 16.09
N ASN A 47 -21.53 -10.34 16.25
CA ASN A 47 -21.72 -11.79 16.30
C ASN A 47 -22.16 -12.39 14.95
N ALA A 48 -22.48 -11.56 13.94
CA ALA A 48 -22.84 -12.04 12.62
C ALA A 48 -21.60 -12.56 11.88
N GLN A 49 -21.84 -13.42 10.91
CA GLN A 49 -20.78 -13.87 10.01
C GLN A 49 -20.24 -12.69 9.20
N GLN A 50 -18.94 -12.48 9.25
CA GLN A 50 -18.24 -11.42 8.55
C GLN A 50 -17.84 -11.86 7.13
N THR A 51 -17.37 -10.91 6.33
CA THR A 51 -16.85 -11.12 4.99
C THR A 51 -15.44 -10.52 4.86
N ALA A 52 -14.71 -10.95 3.84
CA ALA A 52 -13.41 -10.42 3.51
C ALA A 52 -13.49 -9.36 2.40
N GLY A 53 -12.43 -8.58 2.27
CA GLY A 53 -12.13 -7.74 1.11
C GLY A 53 -10.79 -8.12 0.51
N CYS A 54 -10.55 -7.74 -0.75
CA CYS A 54 -9.32 -8.01 -1.46
C CYS A 54 -8.80 -6.74 -2.13
N LEU A 55 -7.53 -6.41 -1.86
CA LEU A 55 -6.81 -5.29 -2.43
C LEU A 55 -5.55 -5.81 -3.13
N PHE A 56 -5.73 -6.27 -4.37
CA PHE A 56 -4.64 -6.85 -5.15
C PHE A 56 -4.23 -5.92 -6.29
N ALA A 57 -2.93 -5.65 -6.39
CA ALA A 57 -2.35 -4.86 -7.46
C ALA A 57 -0.85 -5.10 -7.55
N GLY A 58 -0.23 -4.65 -8.64
CA GLY A 58 1.22 -4.70 -8.81
C GLY A 58 1.97 -4.03 -7.65
N SER A 59 3.26 -4.31 -7.52
CA SER A 59 4.12 -3.65 -6.54
C SER A 59 4.16 -2.13 -6.79
N CYS A 60 4.32 -1.35 -5.73
CA CYS A 60 4.34 0.12 -5.80
C CYS A 60 3.04 0.78 -6.32
N SER A 61 1.89 0.13 -6.19
CA SER A 61 0.58 0.73 -6.51
C SER A 61 -0.03 1.55 -5.36
N GLY A 62 0.58 1.57 -4.17
CA GLY A 62 0.09 2.33 -3.02
C GLY A 62 -0.81 1.55 -2.05
N LYS A 63 -0.94 0.23 -2.19
CA LYS A 63 -1.77 -0.64 -1.33
C LYS A 63 -1.49 -0.47 0.16
N THR A 64 -0.26 -0.80 0.58
CA THR A 64 0.20 -0.67 1.97
C THR A 64 0.09 0.77 2.48
N THR A 65 0.40 1.75 1.61
CA THR A 65 0.24 3.19 1.92
C THR A 65 -1.22 3.53 2.24
N THR A 66 -2.19 2.96 1.49
CA THR A 66 -3.62 3.15 1.73
C THR A 66 -4.05 2.56 3.08
N VAL A 67 -3.58 1.36 3.40
CA VAL A 67 -3.85 0.72 4.70
C VAL A 67 -3.28 1.56 5.86
N LYS A 68 -2.00 1.94 5.78
CA LYS A 68 -1.35 2.78 6.79
C LYS A 68 -2.08 4.12 6.95
N TRP A 69 -2.42 4.78 5.82
CA TRP A 69 -3.18 6.03 5.86
C TRP A 69 -4.53 5.87 6.57
N TYR A 70 -5.27 4.79 6.26
CA TYR A 70 -6.57 4.52 6.88
C TYR A 70 -6.45 4.34 8.39
N ILE A 71 -5.43 3.61 8.85
CA ILE A 71 -5.16 3.42 10.28
C ILE A 71 -4.78 4.76 10.93
N GLU A 72 -3.87 5.54 10.32
CA GLU A 72 -3.36 6.80 10.85
C GLU A 72 -4.40 7.93 10.87
N LYS A 73 -5.22 8.03 9.81
CA LYS A 73 -6.09 9.20 9.60
C LYS A 73 -7.57 8.96 9.92
N ILE A 74 -8.00 7.72 10.00
CA ILE A 74 -9.39 7.36 10.32
C ILE A 74 -9.47 6.62 11.65
N LEU A 75 -8.76 5.51 11.80
CA LEU A 75 -8.91 4.67 12.98
C LEU A 75 -8.28 5.27 14.23
N LEU A 76 -7.07 5.81 14.12
CA LEU A 76 -6.38 6.37 15.28
C LEU A 76 -7.11 7.57 15.89
N PRO A 77 -7.59 8.58 15.14
CA PRO A 77 -8.39 9.68 15.70
C PRO A 77 -9.69 9.21 16.34
N GLU A 78 -10.40 8.23 15.74
CA GLU A 78 -11.61 7.65 16.32
C GLU A 78 -11.28 6.93 17.62
N TRP A 79 -10.20 6.17 17.66
CA TRP A 79 -9.77 5.48 18.89
C TRP A 79 -9.37 6.49 19.98
N LEU A 80 -8.59 7.52 19.65
CA LEU A 80 -8.21 8.58 20.57
C LEU A 80 -9.44 9.29 21.14
N ALA A 81 -10.44 9.61 20.32
CA ALA A 81 -11.68 10.25 20.79
C ALA A 81 -12.46 9.39 21.80
N SER A 82 -12.23 8.08 21.82
CA SER A 82 -12.85 7.15 22.78
C SER A 82 -12.08 7.01 24.10
N GLN A 83 -10.88 7.58 24.21
CA GLN A 83 -10.05 7.48 25.41
C GLN A 83 -10.32 8.64 26.38
N PRO A 84 -10.34 8.39 27.70
CA PRO A 84 -10.61 9.44 28.70
C PRO A 84 -9.46 10.45 28.84
N ALA A 85 -8.26 10.07 28.50
CA ALA A 85 -7.08 10.94 28.48
C ALA A 85 -6.07 10.44 27.44
N HIS A 86 -5.35 11.37 26.81
CA HIS A 86 -4.32 11.03 25.82
C HIS A 86 -2.96 11.18 26.51
N PRO A 87 -2.18 10.11 26.65
CA PRO A 87 -0.79 10.27 27.03
C PRO A 87 -0.06 11.04 25.90
N GLU A 88 0.81 11.96 26.26
CA GLU A 88 1.77 12.58 25.34
C GLU A 88 2.84 11.54 24.97
N VAL A 89 2.50 10.70 23.98
CA VAL A 89 3.41 9.67 23.45
C VAL A 89 3.55 9.84 21.95
N GLU A 90 4.65 9.32 21.43
CA GLU A 90 4.95 9.37 20.00
C GLU A 90 3.87 8.67 19.16
N MET A 91 3.68 9.16 17.93
CA MET A 91 2.68 8.62 16.98
C MET A 91 2.81 7.12 16.78
N GLU A 92 4.03 6.60 16.72
CA GLU A 92 4.29 5.17 16.53
C GLU A 92 3.75 4.32 17.69
N VAL A 93 3.90 4.82 18.92
CA VAL A 93 3.33 4.17 20.11
C VAL A 93 1.82 4.19 20.09
N LEU A 94 1.20 5.32 19.70
CA LEU A 94 -0.25 5.43 19.56
C LEU A 94 -0.81 4.46 18.51
N LEU A 95 -0.11 4.29 17.38
CA LEU A 95 -0.49 3.35 16.33
C LEU A 95 -0.46 1.90 16.82
N ARG A 96 0.46 1.53 17.71
CA ARG A 96 0.51 0.20 18.34
C ARG A 96 -0.56 0.02 19.42
N MET A 97 -0.89 1.09 20.15
CA MET A 97 -1.89 1.05 21.22
C MET A 97 -3.33 0.95 20.72
N GLN A 98 -3.64 1.55 19.55
CA GLN A 98 -5.01 1.53 19.03
C GLN A 98 -5.51 0.10 18.78
N THR A 99 -6.81 -0.12 18.96
CA THR A 99 -7.43 -1.44 18.90
C THR A 99 -8.55 -1.56 17.86
N LEU A 100 -8.73 -0.57 16.99
CA LEU A 100 -9.77 -0.60 15.97
C LEU A 100 -9.35 -1.39 14.73
N GLY A 101 -8.11 -1.27 14.30
CA GLY A 101 -7.56 -1.96 13.13
C GLY A 101 -6.23 -2.64 13.45
N LEU A 102 -6.02 -3.83 12.90
CA LEU A 102 -4.74 -4.55 12.98
C LEU A 102 -4.13 -4.67 11.60
N HIS A 103 -2.87 -4.25 11.44
CA HIS A 103 -2.08 -4.49 10.23
C HIS A 103 -1.07 -5.60 10.51
N VAL A 104 -1.13 -6.67 9.74
CA VAL A 104 -0.22 -7.82 9.83
C VAL A 104 0.47 -7.95 8.48
N GLU A 105 1.77 -7.81 8.47
CA GLU A 105 2.61 -8.05 7.30
C GLU A 105 3.17 -9.47 7.35
N LEU A 106 2.96 -10.26 6.30
CA LEU A 106 3.43 -11.63 6.24
C LEU A 106 4.92 -11.68 5.88
N SER A 107 5.71 -12.32 6.73
CA SER A 107 7.14 -12.51 6.53
C SER A 107 7.42 -13.77 5.71
N GLY A 108 7.84 -13.60 4.45
CA GLY A 108 8.29 -14.70 3.60
C GLY A 108 7.28 -15.84 3.40
N GLU A 109 7.75 -17.03 3.02
CA GLU A 109 6.88 -18.19 2.82
C GLU A 109 6.13 -18.61 4.10
N THR A 110 4.85 -18.30 4.15
CA THR A 110 4.04 -18.40 5.36
C THR A 110 3.61 -19.83 5.65
N THR A 111 4.28 -20.46 6.62
CA THR A 111 3.82 -21.68 7.29
C THR A 111 2.77 -21.31 8.35
N MET A 112 2.05 -22.32 8.86
CA MET A 112 1.12 -22.09 10.00
C MET A 112 1.84 -21.53 11.23
N SER A 113 3.09 -21.92 11.44
CA SER A 113 3.96 -21.40 12.49
C SER A 113 4.32 -19.93 12.26
N GLY A 114 4.74 -19.58 11.03
CA GLY A 114 5.05 -18.20 10.64
C GLY A 114 3.84 -17.29 10.76
N LEU A 115 2.70 -17.69 10.19
CA LEU A 115 1.45 -16.93 10.29
C LEU A 115 1.10 -16.56 11.74
N MET A 116 1.27 -17.50 12.68
CA MET A 116 0.99 -17.21 14.08
C MET A 116 2.00 -16.24 14.69
N SER A 117 3.28 -16.34 14.28
CA SER A 117 4.30 -15.40 14.73
C SER A 117 4.06 -13.99 14.18
N ASP A 118 3.79 -13.85 12.88
CA ASP A 118 3.50 -12.55 12.25
C ASP A 118 2.30 -11.86 12.95
N PHE A 119 1.24 -12.62 13.27
CA PHE A 119 0.13 -12.08 14.05
C PHE A 119 0.51 -11.69 15.48
N LEU A 120 1.35 -12.48 16.16
CA LEU A 120 1.78 -12.16 17.52
C LEU A 120 2.71 -10.94 17.56
N GLU A 121 3.56 -10.78 16.56
CA GLU A 121 4.39 -9.57 16.38
C GLU A 121 3.52 -8.33 16.18
N ALA A 122 2.56 -8.40 15.25
CA ALA A 122 1.62 -7.32 15.02
C ALA A 122 0.72 -6.99 16.24
N LEU A 123 0.53 -7.95 17.13
CA LEU A 123 -0.20 -7.80 18.40
C LEU A 123 0.70 -7.34 19.56
N ASP A 124 1.98 -7.08 19.30
CA ASP A 124 2.97 -6.69 20.30
C ASP A 124 3.10 -7.72 21.44
N ASP A 125 3.12 -9.01 21.07
CA ASP A 125 3.35 -10.10 22.02
C ASP A 125 4.86 -10.18 22.34
N PRO A 126 5.27 -10.20 23.61
CA PRO A 126 6.70 -10.18 23.98
C PRO A 126 7.48 -11.41 23.50
N ASP A 127 6.80 -12.51 23.23
CA ASP A 127 7.43 -13.79 22.85
C ASP A 127 6.74 -14.39 21.60
N PRO A 128 6.74 -13.75 20.40
CA PRO A 128 5.94 -14.17 19.24
C PRO A 128 6.30 -15.56 18.72
N HIS A 129 7.53 -15.99 18.91
CA HIS A 129 8.03 -17.30 18.44
C HIS A 129 7.92 -18.43 19.49
N ARG A 130 7.61 -18.12 20.73
CA ARG A 130 7.60 -19.09 21.83
C ARG A 130 6.35 -19.95 21.84
N GLY A 131 6.53 -21.26 22.02
CA GLY A 131 5.48 -22.24 22.20
C GLY A 131 5.08 -22.95 20.91
N THR A 132 4.21 -23.96 21.05
CA THR A 132 3.68 -24.72 19.91
C THR A 132 2.73 -23.87 19.05
N VAL A 133 2.52 -24.27 17.80
CA VAL A 133 1.56 -23.61 16.89
C VAL A 133 0.16 -23.49 17.53
N LYS A 134 -0.29 -24.53 18.26
CA LYS A 134 -1.57 -24.51 18.96
C LYS A 134 -1.61 -23.45 20.06
N GLN A 135 -0.54 -23.30 20.84
CA GLN A 135 -0.42 -22.29 21.90
C GLN A 135 -0.37 -20.86 21.31
N ARG A 136 0.43 -20.65 20.26
CA ARG A 136 0.50 -19.37 19.55
C ARG A 136 -0.85 -19.00 18.96
N ARG A 137 -1.55 -19.91 18.27
CA ARG A 137 -2.89 -19.67 17.76
C ARG A 137 -3.87 -19.29 18.87
N PHE A 138 -3.82 -19.95 19.99
CA PHE A 138 -4.66 -19.62 21.14
C PHE A 138 -4.38 -18.19 21.64
N ARG A 139 -3.10 -17.78 21.74
CA ARG A 139 -2.73 -16.40 22.12
C ARG A 139 -3.26 -15.38 21.11
N VAL A 140 -3.08 -15.62 19.80
CA VAL A 140 -3.63 -14.76 18.73
C VAL A 140 -5.15 -14.60 18.90
N GLU A 141 -5.88 -15.71 18.91
CA GLU A 141 -7.35 -15.68 19.00
C GLU A 141 -7.84 -15.01 20.31
N LYS A 142 -7.14 -15.21 21.41
CA LYS A 142 -7.42 -14.56 22.69
C LYS A 142 -7.18 -13.05 22.63
N ALA A 143 -6.06 -12.62 22.04
CA ALA A 143 -5.70 -11.21 21.88
C ALA A 143 -6.68 -10.48 20.95
N LEU A 144 -7.00 -11.06 19.78
CA LEU A 144 -7.97 -10.50 18.84
C LEU A 144 -9.34 -10.28 19.48
N LYS A 145 -9.81 -11.26 20.27
CA LYS A 145 -11.09 -11.14 21.00
C LYS A 145 -11.03 -10.07 22.10
N ARG A 146 -9.96 -10.06 22.91
CA ARG A 146 -9.82 -9.16 24.05
C ARG A 146 -9.70 -7.70 23.61
N ARG A 147 -8.91 -7.43 22.55
CA ARG A 147 -8.71 -6.07 22.04
C ARG A 147 -9.87 -5.57 21.19
N GLY A 148 -10.75 -6.46 20.68
CA GLY A 148 -11.98 -6.09 19.98
C GLY A 148 -11.79 -5.49 18.60
N TYR A 149 -10.74 -5.90 17.87
CA TYR A 149 -10.46 -5.39 16.52
C TYR A 149 -11.69 -5.46 15.61
N GLN A 150 -11.93 -4.36 14.92
CA GLN A 150 -13.05 -4.18 13.99
C GLN A 150 -12.71 -4.55 12.56
N ILE A 151 -11.42 -4.48 12.18
CA ILE A 151 -10.90 -4.81 10.86
C ILE A 151 -9.45 -5.30 10.97
N ILE A 152 -9.06 -6.25 10.13
CA ILE A 152 -7.70 -6.80 10.06
C ILE A 152 -7.21 -6.66 8.62
N PHE A 153 -6.04 -6.07 8.43
CA PHE A 153 -5.32 -6.02 7.15
C PHE A 153 -4.23 -7.07 7.17
N LEU A 154 -4.30 -8.03 6.26
CA LEU A 154 -3.28 -9.05 6.07
C LEU A 154 -2.51 -8.71 4.80
N ASP A 155 -1.33 -8.13 4.96
CA ASP A 155 -0.50 -7.62 3.86
C ASP A 155 0.51 -8.66 3.38
N GLU A 156 1.04 -8.46 2.19
CA GLU A 156 1.97 -9.37 1.51
C GLU A 156 1.41 -10.79 1.34
N THR A 157 0.09 -10.90 1.07
CA THR A 157 -0.63 -12.18 1.00
C THR A 157 -0.18 -13.13 -0.10
N GLN A 158 0.67 -12.69 -1.05
CA GLN A 158 1.35 -13.59 -1.99
C GLN A 158 2.31 -14.58 -1.31
N HIS A 159 2.69 -14.30 -0.07
CA HIS A 159 3.51 -15.22 0.74
C HIS A 159 2.72 -16.36 1.36
N LEU A 160 1.38 -16.33 1.30
CA LEU A 160 0.55 -17.47 1.72
C LEU A 160 0.82 -18.68 0.82
N LYS A 161 1.11 -19.82 1.40
CA LYS A 161 1.26 -21.08 0.65
C LYS A 161 -0.10 -21.64 0.24
N THR A 162 -0.20 -22.07 -1.02
CA THR A 162 -1.32 -22.85 -1.53
C THR A 162 -0.95 -24.32 -1.58
N GLN A 163 -1.97 -25.20 -1.67
CA GLN A 163 -1.75 -26.64 -1.88
C GLN A 163 -0.98 -26.91 -3.19
N THR A 164 -1.23 -26.14 -4.24
CA THR A 164 -0.57 -26.25 -5.54
C THR A 164 0.92 -25.90 -5.53
N ASN A 165 1.36 -25.04 -4.60
CA ASN A 165 2.75 -24.57 -4.50
C ASN A 165 3.51 -25.22 -3.33
N ALA A 166 2.89 -26.11 -2.58
CA ALA A 166 3.43 -26.57 -1.31
C ALA A 166 4.56 -27.64 -1.39
N GLY A 167 4.90 -28.15 -2.57
CA GLY A 167 5.98 -29.15 -2.69
C GLY A 167 5.64 -30.48 -1.95
N PRO A 168 6.60 -31.10 -1.22
CA PRO A 168 6.40 -32.43 -0.59
C PRO A 168 5.20 -32.50 0.37
N ILE A 169 4.62 -33.71 0.53
CA ILE A 169 3.36 -34.01 1.25
C ILE A 169 3.22 -33.29 2.62
N GLY A 170 4.28 -33.23 3.45
CA GLY A 170 4.22 -32.55 4.75
C GLY A 170 4.00 -31.02 4.69
N ARG A 171 4.32 -30.37 3.55
CA ARG A 171 4.05 -28.94 3.33
C ARG A 171 2.62 -28.69 2.85
N GLN A 172 1.97 -29.68 2.25
CA GLN A 172 0.56 -29.61 1.84
C GLN A 172 -0.37 -29.59 3.05
N ASP A 173 -0.08 -30.34 4.11
CA ASP A 173 -0.84 -30.33 5.36
C ASP A 173 -0.78 -28.97 6.05
N ASP A 174 0.39 -28.31 6.00
CA ASP A 174 0.60 -26.98 6.57
C ASP A 174 -0.19 -25.89 5.80
N ALA A 175 -0.15 -25.91 4.46
CA ALA A 175 -0.93 -25.03 3.61
C ALA A 175 -2.45 -25.18 3.85
N THR A 176 -2.93 -26.42 3.97
CA THR A 176 -4.33 -26.73 4.32
C THR A 176 -4.71 -26.15 5.69
N SER A 177 -3.79 -26.25 6.66
CA SER A 177 -3.99 -25.72 8.02
C SER A 177 -4.11 -24.18 8.02
N VAL A 178 -3.25 -23.48 7.25
CA VAL A 178 -3.30 -22.02 7.04
C VAL A 178 -4.66 -21.61 6.45
N GLN A 179 -5.04 -22.22 5.33
CA GLN A 179 -6.31 -21.93 4.65
C GLN A 179 -7.51 -22.14 5.55
N ASN A 180 -7.59 -23.28 6.25
CA ASN A 180 -8.70 -23.59 7.17
C ASN A 180 -8.76 -22.59 8.34
N THR A 181 -7.63 -22.11 8.79
CA THR A 181 -7.57 -21.09 9.85
C THR A 181 -8.09 -19.75 9.34
N LEU A 182 -7.63 -19.29 8.18
CA LEU A 182 -8.10 -18.04 7.56
C LEU A 182 -9.60 -18.11 7.24
N LYS A 183 -10.11 -19.21 6.65
CA LYS A 183 -11.54 -19.43 6.41
C LYS A 183 -12.38 -19.28 7.66
N ARG A 184 -11.88 -19.78 8.80
CA ARG A 184 -12.57 -19.65 10.10
C ARG A 184 -12.49 -18.22 10.64
N TRP A 185 -11.35 -17.55 10.47
CA TRP A 185 -11.16 -16.20 10.96
C TRP A 185 -11.98 -15.16 10.19
N VAL A 186 -12.06 -15.27 8.85
CA VAL A 186 -12.93 -14.41 8.02
C VAL A 186 -14.38 -14.40 8.49
N LYS A 187 -14.90 -15.53 9.03
CA LYS A 187 -16.24 -15.57 9.60
C LYS A 187 -16.41 -14.73 10.87
N ARG A 188 -15.32 -14.42 11.57
CA ARG A 188 -15.33 -13.72 12.86
C ARG A 188 -14.87 -12.28 12.77
N TRP A 189 -13.90 -12.01 11.91
CA TRP A 189 -13.31 -10.70 11.70
C TRP A 189 -13.32 -10.34 10.21
N PRO A 190 -13.67 -9.09 9.86
CA PRO A 190 -13.42 -8.62 8.50
C PRO A 190 -11.92 -8.63 8.24
N ILE A 191 -11.49 -9.36 7.23
CA ILE A 191 -10.08 -9.43 6.82
C ILE A 191 -9.97 -8.83 5.43
N ILE A 192 -9.09 -7.85 5.28
CA ILE A 192 -8.67 -7.32 3.99
C ILE A 192 -7.37 -8.02 3.60
N PHE A 193 -7.43 -8.82 2.55
CA PHE A 193 -6.24 -9.43 1.95
C PHE A 193 -5.58 -8.40 1.03
N VAL A 194 -4.33 -8.05 1.33
CA VAL A 194 -3.55 -7.07 0.58
C VAL A 194 -2.35 -7.79 -0.03
N GLY A 195 -2.10 -7.58 -1.33
CA GLY A 195 -0.99 -8.27 -1.97
C GLY A 195 -0.85 -7.98 -3.46
N THR A 196 0.01 -8.74 -4.13
CA THR A 196 0.14 -8.70 -5.58
C THR A 196 -1.00 -9.46 -6.25
N GLN A 197 -1.18 -9.29 -7.57
CA GLN A 197 -2.15 -10.07 -8.35
C GLN A 197 -1.94 -11.60 -8.22
N HIS A 198 -0.70 -12.05 -7.97
CA HIS A 198 -0.42 -13.45 -7.66
C HIS A 198 -1.15 -13.94 -6.41
N ALA A 199 -1.38 -13.05 -5.43
CA ALA A 199 -2.11 -13.36 -4.21
C ALA A 199 -3.58 -13.69 -4.49
N GLU A 200 -4.16 -13.18 -5.56
CA GLU A 200 -5.53 -13.45 -5.97
C GLU A 200 -5.76 -14.96 -6.15
N ARG A 201 -4.89 -15.63 -6.87
CA ARG A 201 -4.96 -17.10 -7.07
C ARG A 201 -4.80 -17.87 -5.77
N VAL A 202 -4.03 -17.33 -4.82
CA VAL A 202 -3.76 -17.94 -3.52
C VAL A 202 -4.95 -17.83 -2.57
N VAL A 203 -5.60 -16.68 -2.55
CA VAL A 203 -6.74 -16.38 -1.67
C VAL A 203 -8.05 -16.95 -2.23
N PHE A 204 -8.19 -17.02 -3.56
CA PHE A 204 -9.44 -17.39 -4.23
C PHE A 204 -9.60 -18.89 -4.53
N GLU A 205 -8.86 -19.79 -3.90
CA GLU A 205 -9.30 -21.18 -3.93
C GLU A 205 -10.75 -21.27 -3.38
N HIS A 206 -11.65 -21.67 -4.24
CA HIS A 206 -13.13 -21.81 -4.21
C HIS A 206 -13.93 -21.43 -2.94
N GLN A 207 -13.40 -21.55 -1.74
CA GLN A 207 -14.19 -21.36 -0.52
C GLN A 207 -14.00 -19.99 0.18
N VAL A 208 -12.94 -19.26 -0.11
CA VAL A 208 -12.78 -17.87 0.36
C VAL A 208 -13.49 -16.93 -0.59
N GLN A 209 -13.45 -17.20 -1.90
CA GLN A 209 -14.08 -16.42 -2.95
C GLN A 209 -15.58 -16.13 -2.71
N THR A 210 -16.34 -17.13 -2.26
CA THR A 210 -17.77 -16.96 -1.96
C THR A 210 -18.07 -16.05 -0.77
N ARG A 211 -17.03 -15.54 -0.07
CA ARG A 211 -17.14 -14.70 1.12
C ARG A 211 -16.38 -13.40 1.01
N THR A 212 -15.88 -13.08 -0.18
CA THR A 212 -15.21 -11.81 -0.45
C THR A 212 -16.18 -10.85 -1.11
N ASN A 213 -16.04 -9.57 -0.78
CA ASN A 213 -16.63 -8.50 -1.57
C ASN A 213 -15.92 -8.42 -2.93
N PRO A 214 -16.50 -7.74 -3.92
CA PRO A 214 -15.80 -7.47 -5.17
C PRO A 214 -14.40 -6.93 -4.91
N PRO A 215 -13.39 -7.32 -5.71
CA PRO A 215 -12.03 -6.83 -5.55
C PRO A 215 -11.96 -5.31 -5.62
N ILE A 216 -11.12 -4.72 -4.79
CA ILE A 216 -10.83 -3.30 -4.84
C ILE A 216 -9.86 -3.05 -6.00
N HIS A 217 -10.29 -2.23 -6.97
CA HIS A 217 -9.46 -1.90 -8.11
C HIS A 217 -8.34 -0.94 -7.73
N PHE A 218 -7.10 -1.39 -7.87
CA PHE A 218 -5.88 -0.62 -7.63
C PHE A 218 -4.89 -0.80 -8.79
N GLY A 219 -5.45 -1.03 -9.98
CA GLY A 219 -4.68 -1.26 -11.21
C GLY A 219 -3.85 -0.06 -11.62
N PRO A 220 -2.86 -0.29 -12.48
CA PRO A 220 -2.11 0.78 -13.08
C PRO A 220 -3.01 1.61 -14.02
N LEU A 221 -2.68 2.90 -14.13
CA LEU A 221 -3.45 3.88 -14.88
C LEU A 221 -2.90 4.02 -16.31
N HIS A 222 -3.77 3.99 -17.30
CA HIS A 222 -3.39 4.16 -18.70
C HIS A 222 -3.78 5.55 -19.22
N PHE A 223 -2.81 6.39 -19.55
CA PHE A 223 -3.05 7.80 -19.84
C PHE A 223 -3.94 8.09 -21.07
N SER A 224 -4.16 7.13 -21.97
CA SER A 224 -5.12 7.27 -23.07
C SER A 224 -6.60 7.18 -22.62
N ARG A 225 -6.84 6.70 -21.40
CA ARG A 225 -8.17 6.75 -20.78
C ARG A 225 -8.32 8.09 -20.06
N GLU A 226 -9.31 8.88 -20.43
CA GLU A 226 -9.51 10.23 -19.89
C GLU A 226 -9.56 10.26 -18.35
N GLN A 227 -10.26 9.29 -17.75
CA GLN A 227 -10.36 9.19 -16.29
C GLN A 227 -9.00 8.91 -15.64
N ASP A 228 -8.21 8.00 -16.21
CA ASP A 228 -6.89 7.64 -15.70
C ASP A 228 -5.92 8.83 -15.84
N ALA A 229 -5.94 9.51 -17.00
CA ALA A 229 -5.14 10.71 -17.23
C ALA A 229 -5.44 11.80 -16.20
N LYS A 230 -6.72 12.04 -15.92
CA LYS A 230 -7.13 13.00 -14.88
C LYS A 230 -6.58 12.63 -13.51
N ILE A 231 -6.66 11.35 -13.11
CA ILE A 231 -6.11 10.86 -11.84
C ILE A 231 -4.60 11.10 -11.77
N VAL A 232 -3.85 10.82 -12.84
CA VAL A 232 -2.39 11.02 -12.88
C VAL A 232 -2.04 12.50 -12.75
N ILE A 233 -2.72 13.38 -13.50
CA ILE A 233 -2.47 14.84 -13.45
C ILE A 233 -2.77 15.38 -12.05
N GLU A 234 -3.93 15.03 -11.47
CA GLU A 234 -4.30 15.45 -10.12
C GLU A 234 -3.32 14.93 -9.07
N PHE A 235 -2.87 13.69 -9.21
CA PHE A 235 -1.88 13.09 -8.31
C PHE A 235 -0.55 13.85 -8.37
N CYS A 236 -0.05 14.17 -9.56
CA CYS A 236 1.15 14.97 -9.76
C CYS A 236 1.03 16.37 -9.16
N GLY A 237 -0.13 17.03 -9.33
CA GLY A 237 -0.40 18.34 -8.69
C GLY A 237 -0.43 18.25 -7.17
N ARG A 238 -1.08 17.24 -6.59
CA ARG A 238 -1.09 17.02 -5.13
C ARG A 238 0.31 16.69 -4.59
N LEU A 239 1.11 15.94 -5.36
CA LEU A 239 2.50 15.65 -5.02
C LEU A 239 3.34 16.94 -5.00
N ALA A 240 3.16 17.82 -6.00
CA ALA A 240 3.82 19.12 -6.06
C ALA A 240 3.53 19.99 -4.81
N LEU A 241 2.26 20.06 -4.40
CA LEU A 241 1.86 20.76 -3.17
C LEU A 241 2.48 20.14 -1.91
N LYS A 242 2.55 18.81 -1.84
CA LYS A 242 3.15 18.11 -0.70
C LYS A 242 4.65 18.37 -0.58
N ILE A 243 5.37 18.50 -1.68
CA ILE A 243 6.79 18.83 -1.71
C ILE A 243 7.06 20.17 -0.97
N VAL A 244 6.23 21.18 -1.24
CA VAL A 244 6.33 22.48 -0.55
C VAL A 244 5.85 22.40 0.90
N GLN A 245 4.75 21.71 1.17
CA GLN A 245 4.23 21.53 2.54
C GLN A 245 5.27 20.93 3.48
N HIS A 246 6.10 20.02 2.96
CA HIS A 246 7.19 19.39 3.70
C HIS A 246 8.52 20.17 3.64
N GLY A 247 8.55 21.32 2.99
CA GLY A 247 9.72 22.21 2.95
C GLY A 247 10.89 21.70 2.08
N ILE A 248 10.64 20.75 1.16
CA ILE A 248 11.67 20.21 0.26
C ILE A 248 12.06 21.29 -0.76
N LEU A 249 11.09 22.01 -1.30
CA LEU A 249 11.28 23.16 -2.16
C LEU A 249 10.52 24.38 -1.58
N ASP A 250 10.97 25.59 -1.92
CA ASP A 250 10.32 26.82 -1.48
C ASP A 250 9.03 27.07 -2.28
N GLU A 251 9.01 26.70 -3.56
CA GLU A 251 7.88 26.89 -4.47
C GLU A 251 7.40 25.56 -5.04
N SER A 252 6.11 25.53 -5.41
CA SER A 252 5.50 24.33 -5.99
C SER A 252 6.13 24.02 -7.36
N PRO A 253 6.62 22.80 -7.57
CA PRO A 253 7.14 22.41 -8.87
C PRO A 253 5.99 22.18 -9.87
N GLU A 254 5.46 23.29 -10.45
CA GLU A 254 4.34 23.28 -11.41
C GLU A 254 4.60 22.37 -12.62
N ILE A 255 5.88 22.15 -12.94
CA ILE A 255 6.30 21.23 -13.99
C ILE A 255 5.69 19.82 -13.81
N LEU A 256 5.45 19.37 -12.58
CA LEU A 256 4.91 18.03 -12.33
C LEU A 256 3.47 17.85 -12.85
N ALA A 257 2.67 18.91 -12.88
CA ALA A 257 1.29 18.86 -13.37
C ALA A 257 1.14 19.51 -14.77
N GLY A 258 2.21 20.07 -15.33
CA GLY A 258 2.21 20.85 -16.57
C GLY A 258 2.71 20.08 -17.78
N GLY A 259 2.25 20.48 -18.96
CA GLY A 259 2.72 19.99 -20.25
C GLY A 259 2.60 18.49 -20.44
N ASP A 260 3.67 17.87 -20.92
CA ASP A 260 3.77 16.41 -21.16
C ASP A 260 4.32 15.62 -19.96
N VAL A 261 4.71 16.29 -18.87
CA VAL A 261 5.39 15.66 -17.73
C VAL A 261 4.54 14.58 -17.06
N PRO A 262 3.23 14.77 -16.78
CA PRO A 262 2.40 13.70 -16.23
C PRO A 262 2.35 12.46 -17.12
N LEU A 263 2.26 12.64 -18.44
CA LEU A 263 2.29 11.54 -19.41
C LEU A 263 3.65 10.83 -19.42
N CYS A 264 4.76 11.59 -19.41
CA CYS A 264 6.11 11.04 -19.33
C CYS A 264 6.30 10.22 -18.04
N LEU A 265 5.81 10.72 -16.90
CA LEU A 265 5.84 10.01 -15.62
C LEU A 265 4.98 8.75 -15.64
N ASN A 266 3.80 8.81 -16.27
CA ASN A 266 2.92 7.65 -16.43
C ASN A 266 3.60 6.54 -17.24
N ILE A 267 4.22 6.85 -18.39
CA ILE A 267 4.96 5.90 -19.20
C ILE A 267 6.15 5.31 -18.40
N ALA A 268 6.96 6.18 -17.76
CA ALA A 268 8.13 5.76 -17.01
C ALA A 268 7.83 4.91 -15.77
N SER A 269 6.59 4.96 -15.27
CA SER A 269 6.11 4.21 -14.10
C SER A 269 5.20 3.03 -14.44
N LYS A 270 4.97 2.72 -15.71
CA LYS A 270 3.93 1.76 -16.14
C LYS A 270 2.57 2.05 -15.47
N GLY A 271 2.19 3.33 -15.36
CA GLY A 271 0.92 3.76 -14.78
C GLY A 271 0.78 3.58 -13.27
N ARG A 272 1.83 3.29 -12.53
CA ARG A 272 1.79 3.04 -11.09
C ARG A 272 2.15 4.28 -10.29
N LEU A 273 1.22 4.81 -9.52
CA LEU A 273 1.37 6.07 -8.78
C LEU A 273 2.55 6.05 -7.78
N GLY A 274 2.79 4.93 -7.12
CA GLY A 274 3.93 4.80 -6.20
C GLY A 274 5.29 4.86 -6.94
N LEU A 275 5.36 4.37 -8.19
CA LEU A 275 6.58 4.51 -9.00
C LEU A 275 6.78 5.96 -9.46
N ILE A 276 5.70 6.72 -9.76
CA ILE A 276 5.79 8.17 -10.01
C ILE A 276 6.42 8.85 -8.79
N THR A 277 5.97 8.51 -7.59
CA THR A 277 6.52 9.06 -6.34
C THR A 277 8.02 8.77 -6.19
N ILE A 278 8.47 7.54 -6.52
CA ILE A 278 9.90 7.16 -6.47
C ILE A 278 10.71 7.98 -7.49
N ILE A 279 10.23 8.10 -8.73
CA ILE A 279 10.91 8.86 -9.79
C ILE A 279 11.06 10.33 -9.37
N VAL A 280 9.99 10.96 -8.88
CA VAL A 280 10.00 12.35 -8.45
C VAL A 280 10.90 12.55 -7.24
N ARG A 281 10.88 11.65 -6.26
CA ARG A 281 11.79 11.67 -5.12
C ARG A 281 13.25 11.67 -5.56
N MET A 282 13.64 10.74 -6.44
CA MET A 282 15.01 10.68 -6.97
C MET A 282 15.40 11.95 -7.75
N ALA A 283 14.47 12.51 -8.51
CA ALA A 283 14.70 13.77 -9.23
C ALA A 283 14.95 14.93 -8.25
N LEU A 284 14.20 15.00 -7.14
CA LEU A 284 14.43 15.98 -6.07
C LEU A 284 15.76 15.76 -5.36
N GLU A 285 16.15 14.52 -5.10
CA GLU A 285 17.45 14.19 -4.52
C GLU A 285 18.61 14.68 -5.44
N TYR A 286 18.43 14.64 -6.77
CA TYR A 286 19.40 15.20 -7.72
C TYR A 286 19.40 16.73 -7.70
N ALA A 287 18.22 17.36 -7.66
CA ALA A 287 18.11 18.83 -7.63
C ALA A 287 18.75 19.40 -6.35
N VAL A 288 18.31 18.91 -5.19
CA VAL A 288 18.82 19.35 -3.88
C VAL A 288 20.31 19.02 -3.71
N GLY A 289 20.73 17.82 -4.14
CA GLY A 289 22.14 17.43 -4.12
C GLY A 289 23.07 18.30 -5.00
N SER A 290 22.50 19.01 -5.99
CA SER A 290 23.19 20.01 -6.80
C SER A 290 23.04 21.43 -6.26
N GLY A 291 22.47 21.63 -5.08
CA GLY A 291 22.23 22.93 -4.45
C GLY A 291 21.09 23.73 -5.10
N LEU A 292 20.27 23.11 -5.95
CA LEU A 292 19.14 23.76 -6.61
C LEU A 292 17.87 23.69 -5.75
N ARG A 293 17.07 24.77 -5.80
CA ARG A 293 15.76 24.89 -5.12
C ARG A 293 14.59 24.71 -6.07
N GLU A 294 14.85 24.16 -7.24
CA GLU A 294 13.88 24.02 -8.32
C GLU A 294 13.98 22.62 -8.92
N LEU A 295 12.84 21.97 -9.15
CA LEU A 295 12.77 20.72 -9.90
C LEU A 295 12.65 21.03 -11.39
N ARG A 296 13.66 20.59 -12.18
CA ARG A 296 13.72 20.78 -13.63
C ARG A 296 13.52 19.47 -14.36
N ARG A 297 13.17 19.55 -15.65
CA ARG A 297 13.00 18.39 -16.54
C ARG A 297 14.23 17.48 -16.58
N GLU A 298 15.43 18.06 -16.56
CA GLU A 298 16.70 17.32 -16.56
C GLU A 298 16.86 16.38 -15.34
N HIS A 299 16.31 16.75 -14.19
CA HIS A 299 16.34 15.90 -12.99
C HIS A 299 15.41 14.70 -13.14
N LEU A 300 14.22 14.88 -13.73
CA LEU A 300 13.27 13.81 -14.05
C LEU A 300 13.85 12.88 -15.11
N GLU A 301 14.47 13.43 -16.16
CA GLU A 301 15.18 12.67 -17.19
C GLU A 301 16.26 11.77 -16.57
N LYS A 302 17.10 12.35 -15.70
CA LYS A 302 18.15 11.62 -14.98
C LYS A 302 17.59 10.53 -14.07
N ALA A 303 16.48 10.80 -13.36
CA ALA A 303 15.81 9.84 -12.52
C ALA A 303 15.26 8.65 -13.33
N VAL A 304 14.59 8.90 -14.46
CA VAL A 304 14.08 7.86 -15.35
C VAL A 304 15.21 7.02 -15.96
N THR A 305 16.30 7.67 -16.39
CA THR A 305 17.48 6.97 -16.93
C THR A 305 18.09 6.04 -15.89
N ASN A 306 18.26 6.52 -14.66
CA ASN A 306 18.94 5.77 -13.60
C ASN A 306 18.06 4.75 -12.88
N TYR A 307 16.73 4.85 -12.98
CA TYR A 307 15.79 3.96 -12.32
C TYR A 307 14.95 3.18 -13.34
N SER A 308 13.99 3.83 -13.99
CA SER A 308 12.97 3.14 -14.80
C SER A 308 13.57 2.33 -15.95
N LEU A 309 14.56 2.87 -16.67
CA LEU A 309 15.24 2.15 -17.73
C LEU A 309 16.07 0.97 -17.20
N ARG A 310 16.77 1.17 -16.08
CA ARG A 310 17.65 0.13 -15.53
C ARG A 310 16.91 -1.10 -15.03
N ILE A 311 15.69 -0.91 -14.52
CA ILE A 311 14.85 -2.02 -14.01
C ILE A 311 13.79 -2.47 -15.04
N GLY A 312 13.87 -1.96 -16.28
CA GLY A 312 13.01 -2.42 -17.38
C GLY A 312 11.53 -2.00 -17.26
N LEU A 313 11.23 -0.89 -16.55
CA LEU A 313 9.87 -0.35 -16.49
C LEU A 313 9.44 0.27 -17.81
N CYS A 314 10.36 0.87 -18.55
CA CYS A 314 10.11 1.41 -19.87
C CYS A 314 11.30 1.12 -20.81
N SER A 315 11.04 1.06 -22.11
CA SER A 315 12.05 0.76 -23.13
C SER A 315 12.84 1.98 -23.59
N TYR A 316 12.40 3.18 -23.25
CA TYR A 316 13.01 4.45 -23.61
C TYR A 316 12.74 5.52 -22.56
N ASN A 317 13.51 6.61 -22.58
CA ASN A 317 13.28 7.75 -21.69
C ASN A 317 12.30 8.74 -22.35
N PRO A 318 11.05 8.87 -21.84
CA PRO A 318 10.06 9.78 -22.43
C PRO A 318 10.40 11.26 -22.23
N PHE A 319 11.26 11.60 -21.27
CA PHE A 319 11.72 12.99 -21.08
C PHE A 319 12.73 13.44 -22.15
N THR A 320 13.49 12.50 -22.72
CA THR A 320 14.48 12.79 -23.78
C THR A 320 13.86 12.69 -25.17
N LYS A 321 13.09 11.60 -25.42
CA LYS A 321 12.58 11.31 -26.77
C LYS A 321 11.15 11.80 -27.01
N GLY A 322 10.49 12.33 -25.99
CA GLY A 322 9.06 12.64 -26.02
C GLY A 322 8.18 11.40 -25.74
N PRO A 323 6.93 11.60 -25.33
CA PRO A 323 6.00 10.51 -24.96
C PRO A 323 5.28 9.91 -26.20
N HIS A 324 6.02 9.44 -27.21
CA HIS A 324 5.48 9.00 -28.51
C HIS A 324 5.26 7.49 -28.64
N LEU A 325 5.78 6.69 -27.73
CA LEU A 325 5.60 5.23 -27.70
C LEU A 325 4.83 4.83 -26.43
N MET A 326 3.55 5.12 -26.42
CA MET A 326 2.67 4.61 -25.40
C MET A 326 2.19 3.21 -25.82
N PRO A 327 2.28 2.17 -24.94
CA PRO A 327 1.77 0.85 -25.28
C PRO A 327 0.26 0.92 -25.57
N SER A 328 -0.27 0.04 -26.42
CA SER A 328 -1.70 -0.12 -26.57
C SER A 328 -2.33 -0.56 -25.24
N ILE A 329 -3.65 -0.38 -25.09
CA ILE A 329 -4.36 -0.82 -23.87
C ILE A 329 -4.18 -2.33 -23.66
N GLU A 330 -4.16 -3.11 -24.74
CA GLU A 330 -3.97 -4.56 -24.71
C GLU A 330 -2.56 -4.95 -24.26
N GLU A 331 -1.52 -4.33 -24.84
CA GLU A 331 -0.13 -4.53 -24.44
C GLU A 331 0.07 -4.14 -22.97
N PHE A 332 -0.50 -3.00 -22.58
CA PHE A 332 -0.43 -2.52 -21.20
C PHE A 332 -1.12 -3.47 -20.21
N ALA A 333 -2.30 -4.01 -20.59
CA ALA A 333 -3.02 -4.99 -19.78
C ALA A 333 -2.21 -6.28 -19.63
N ASN A 334 -1.65 -6.80 -20.71
CA ASN A 334 -0.80 -7.99 -20.70
C ASN A 334 0.45 -7.79 -19.82
N ASP A 335 1.15 -6.67 -19.99
CA ASP A 335 2.36 -6.30 -19.21
C ASP A 335 2.08 -6.16 -17.72
N ASN A 336 0.86 -5.85 -17.33
CA ASN A 336 0.44 -5.66 -15.95
C ASN A 336 -0.43 -6.82 -15.43
N SER A 337 -0.62 -7.89 -16.21
CA SER A 337 -1.48 -9.04 -15.88
C SER A 337 -2.91 -8.61 -15.51
N ILE A 338 -3.49 -7.68 -16.27
CA ILE A 338 -4.85 -7.18 -16.09
C ILE A 338 -5.75 -7.92 -17.08
N GLU A 339 -6.86 -8.50 -16.62
CA GLU A 339 -7.91 -9.00 -17.50
C GLU A 339 -8.70 -7.80 -18.06
N LEU A 340 -8.74 -7.69 -19.39
CA LEU A 340 -9.61 -6.72 -20.07
C LEU A 340 -11.05 -7.29 -20.05
N VAL A 341 -11.94 -6.61 -19.37
CA VAL A 341 -13.40 -6.92 -19.34
C VAL A 341 -14.08 -6.26 -20.53
#